data_364956815082bc7271759df388c60b2a
#
_entry.id   364956815082bc7271759df388c60b2a
#
_cell.length_a   1.000
_cell.length_b   1.000
_cell.length_c   1.000
_cell.angle_alpha   90.00
_cell.angle_beta   90.00
_cell.angle_gamma   90.00
#
_symmetry.space_group_name_H-M   'P 1'
#
loop_
_entity.id
_entity.type
_entity.pdbx_description
1 polymer ?
#
loop_
_entity_poly.entity_id
_entity_poly.type
_entity_poly.pdbx_seq_one_letter_code
_entity_poly.pdbx_strand_id
1 'polypeptide(L)'
;MNISVPLPDKDYKILVRCITYNQSKYICDALNGFAIQETDFPFICIVVDDASKDGNQEVIKQYANDNCDMSKAEISEDDISTYIRVSHKTNTNCVFLFCLLKVNLYCKPEKQEIYKPYRAICEYEAICEGDDYWIEAHKLQVQYDWLDKHSDYSMCFHNAYE
;
A
#
# COMPACT_ATOMS: atom_id res chain seq x y z
N MET A 1 -17.82 -15.17 1.20
CA MET A 1 -16.55 -14.80 1.84
C MET A 1 -16.79 -13.55 2.66
N ASN A 2 -16.45 -13.57 3.94
CA ASN A 2 -16.52 -12.37 4.76
C ASN A 2 -15.15 -11.70 4.74
N ILE A 3 -15.06 -10.49 4.17
CA ILE A 3 -13.85 -9.67 4.14
C ILE A 3 -14.00 -8.62 5.23
N SER A 4 -13.11 -8.65 6.22
CA SER A 4 -13.15 -7.77 7.39
C SER A 4 -11.84 -6.96 7.48
N VAL A 5 -11.62 -6.12 6.48
CA VAL A 5 -10.46 -5.22 6.43
C VAL A 5 -10.49 -4.26 7.62
N PRO A 6 -9.36 -4.02 8.32
CA PRO A 6 -9.26 -2.97 9.32
C PRO A 6 -9.72 -1.63 8.77
N LEU A 7 -10.61 -0.94 9.50
CA LEU A 7 -11.08 0.38 9.11
C LEU A 7 -9.96 1.43 9.28
N PRO A 8 -9.96 2.51 8.49
CA PRO A 8 -9.00 3.61 8.68
C PRO A 8 -9.00 4.13 10.12
N ASP A 9 -7.81 4.34 10.67
CA ASP A 9 -7.59 4.83 12.04
C ASP A 9 -7.34 6.35 12.10
N LYS A 10 -7.16 6.99 10.94
CA LYS A 10 -6.94 8.42 10.76
C LYS A 10 -7.29 8.83 9.32
N ASP A 11 -7.25 10.14 9.08
CA ASP A 11 -7.43 10.68 7.74
C ASP A 11 -6.14 10.54 6.93
N TYR A 12 -6.19 9.77 5.86
CA TYR A 12 -5.12 9.65 4.87
C TYR A 12 -5.47 10.46 3.64
N LYS A 13 -4.51 11.21 3.09
CA LYS A 13 -4.73 11.96 1.86
C LYS A 13 -4.62 11.09 0.62
N ILE A 14 -3.67 10.16 0.63
CA ILE A 14 -3.38 9.28 -0.51
C ILE A 14 -3.46 7.82 -0.08
N LEU A 15 -4.14 7.03 -0.90
CA LEU A 15 -4.06 5.58 -0.91
C LEU A 15 -3.02 5.16 -1.96
N VAL A 16 -1.94 4.52 -1.54
CA VAL A 16 -1.04 3.79 -2.45
C VAL A 16 -1.53 2.36 -2.59
N ARG A 17 -1.93 1.98 -3.79
CA ARG A 17 -2.38 0.62 -4.10
C ARG A 17 -1.25 -0.18 -4.72
N CYS A 18 -0.86 -1.27 -4.08
CA CYS A 18 0.12 -2.22 -4.57
C CYS A 18 -0.48 -3.63 -4.56
N ILE A 19 -0.46 -4.29 -5.70
CA ILE A 19 -0.80 -5.71 -5.82
C ILE A 19 0.47 -6.47 -6.17
N THR A 20 0.69 -7.61 -5.52
CA THR A 20 1.84 -8.47 -5.77
C THR A 20 1.42 -9.93 -5.84
N TYR A 21 2.04 -10.69 -6.75
CA TYR A 21 1.85 -12.12 -6.88
C TYR A 21 3.11 -12.79 -7.43
N ASN A 22 3.78 -13.63 -6.60
CA ASN A 22 5.03 -14.30 -6.95
C ASN A 22 6.15 -13.32 -7.37
N GLN A 23 6.33 -12.25 -6.57
CA GLN A 23 7.29 -11.18 -6.83
C GLN A 23 8.29 -11.02 -5.65
N SER A 24 8.63 -12.12 -4.96
CA SER A 24 9.51 -12.11 -3.77
C SER A 24 10.86 -11.45 -3.99
N LYS A 25 11.34 -11.37 -5.23
CA LYS A 25 12.62 -10.74 -5.60
C LYS A 25 12.53 -9.21 -5.73
N TYR A 26 11.34 -8.66 -5.92
CA TYR A 26 11.13 -7.26 -6.29
C TYR A 26 10.40 -6.47 -5.22
N ILE A 27 9.51 -7.11 -4.45
CA ILE A 27 8.59 -6.44 -3.53
C ILE A 27 9.28 -5.48 -2.56
N CYS A 28 10.50 -5.78 -2.09
CA CYS A 28 11.23 -4.89 -1.20
C CYS A 28 11.58 -3.55 -1.85
N ASP A 29 11.84 -3.51 -3.15
CA ASP A 29 12.14 -2.26 -3.87
C ASP A 29 10.88 -1.39 -3.95
N ALA A 30 9.71 -1.99 -4.22
CA ALA A 30 8.42 -1.29 -4.17
C ALA A 30 8.17 -0.70 -2.78
N LEU A 31 8.29 -1.51 -1.71
CA LEU A 31 8.07 -1.08 -0.33
C LEU A 31 9.03 0.05 0.09
N ASN A 32 10.30 -0.03 -0.31
CA ASN A 32 11.28 1.03 -0.09
C ASN A 32 10.89 2.31 -0.86
N GLY A 33 10.44 2.19 -2.11
CA GLY A 33 9.95 3.31 -2.90
C GLY A 33 8.77 4.06 -2.25
N PHE A 34 7.91 3.33 -1.52
CA PHE A 34 6.83 3.94 -0.72
C PHE A 34 7.37 4.57 0.57
N ALA A 35 8.28 3.89 1.26
CA ALA A 35 8.82 4.34 2.53
C ALA A 35 9.65 5.62 2.43
N ILE A 36 10.32 5.86 1.29
CA ILE A 36 11.11 7.09 1.07
C ILE A 36 10.28 8.33 0.76
N GLN A 37 8.95 8.20 0.52
CA GLN A 37 8.11 9.34 0.15
C GLN A 37 8.04 10.38 1.25
N GLU A 38 8.46 11.60 0.95
CA GLU A 38 8.41 12.76 1.82
C GLU A 38 7.14 13.56 1.54
N THR A 39 6.21 13.57 2.52
CA THR A 39 4.92 14.28 2.43
C THR A 39 4.65 15.05 3.72
N ASP A 40 3.87 16.12 3.64
CA ASP A 40 3.37 16.88 4.79
C ASP A 40 2.02 16.36 5.32
N PHE A 41 1.55 15.24 4.77
CA PHE A 41 0.33 14.54 5.15
C PHE A 41 0.55 13.04 5.29
N PRO A 42 -0.27 12.33 6.07
CA PRO A 42 -0.22 10.88 6.14
C PRO A 42 -0.79 10.22 4.88
N PHE A 43 -0.18 9.13 4.46
CA PHE A 43 -0.64 8.26 3.38
C PHE A 43 -0.61 6.80 3.80
N ILE A 44 -1.44 5.98 3.17
CA ILE A 44 -1.51 4.56 3.43
C ILE A 44 -1.15 3.73 2.20
N CYS A 45 -0.25 2.77 2.37
CA CYS A 45 0.14 1.80 1.35
C CYS A 45 -0.58 0.49 1.62
N ILE A 46 -1.61 0.18 0.82
CA ILE A 46 -2.29 -1.11 0.88
C ILE A 46 -1.60 -2.06 -0.09
N VAL A 47 -0.85 -2.99 0.49
CA VAL A 47 -0.06 -4.00 -0.22
C VAL A 47 -0.81 -5.33 -0.14
N VAL A 48 -1.36 -5.78 -1.26
CA VAL A 48 -2.11 -7.03 -1.34
C VAL A 48 -1.25 -8.10 -1.99
N ASP A 49 -0.82 -9.07 -1.20
CA ASP A 49 -0.24 -10.31 -1.72
C ASP A 49 -1.37 -11.28 -2.09
N ASP A 50 -1.50 -11.61 -3.36
CA ASP A 50 -2.61 -12.39 -3.91
C ASP A 50 -2.36 -13.91 -3.81
N ALA A 51 -2.03 -14.39 -2.61
CA ALA A 51 -1.72 -15.78 -2.29
C ALA A 51 -0.49 -16.31 -3.05
N SER A 52 0.62 -15.57 -2.98
CA SER A 52 1.90 -15.96 -3.56
C SER A 52 2.42 -17.30 -3.03
N LYS A 53 3.20 -18.01 -3.85
CA LYS A 53 3.78 -19.32 -3.54
C LYS A 53 5.30 -19.35 -3.58
N ASP A 54 5.92 -18.22 -3.87
CA ASP A 54 7.38 -18.06 -4.02
C ASP A 54 8.08 -17.52 -2.77
N GLY A 55 7.36 -17.43 -1.64
CA GLY A 55 7.87 -16.85 -0.39
C GLY A 55 7.65 -15.35 -0.25
N ASN A 56 6.88 -14.71 -1.15
CA ASN A 56 6.64 -13.26 -1.12
C ASN A 56 6.02 -12.79 0.20
N GLN A 57 5.08 -13.56 0.78
CA GLN A 57 4.48 -13.21 2.07
C GLN A 57 5.48 -13.21 3.23
N GLU A 58 6.44 -14.12 3.22
CA GLU A 58 7.53 -14.18 4.20
C GLU A 58 8.45 -12.99 4.05
N VAL A 59 8.77 -12.58 2.82
CA VAL A 59 9.56 -11.38 2.53
C VAL A 59 8.85 -10.12 3.05
N ILE A 60 7.55 -10.00 2.81
CA ILE A 60 6.75 -8.87 3.32
C ILE A 60 6.72 -8.82 4.85
N LYS A 61 6.53 -9.97 5.51
CA LYS A 61 6.56 -10.06 6.99
C LYS A 61 7.94 -9.67 7.54
N GLN A 62 9.01 -10.14 6.90
CA GLN A 62 10.36 -9.77 7.29
C GLN A 62 10.60 -8.27 7.11
N TYR A 63 10.18 -7.71 5.98
CA TYR A 63 10.26 -6.26 5.75
C TYR A 63 9.52 -5.46 6.85
N ALA A 64 8.31 -5.88 7.22
CA ALA A 64 7.55 -5.24 8.30
C ALA A 64 8.31 -5.28 9.63
N ASN A 65 8.89 -6.41 10.00
CA ASN A 65 9.70 -6.55 11.23
C ASN A 65 10.93 -5.63 11.24
N ASP A 66 11.61 -5.52 10.11
CA ASP A 66 12.85 -4.76 10.00
C ASP A 66 12.61 -3.25 9.92
N ASN A 67 11.55 -2.82 9.22
CA ASN A 67 11.37 -1.43 8.84
C ASN A 67 10.16 -0.73 9.51
N CYS A 68 9.24 -1.48 10.13
CA CYS A 68 8.03 -0.91 10.73
C CYS A 68 8.01 -1.06 12.27
N ASP A 69 7.25 -0.20 12.95
CA ASP A 69 7.08 -0.24 14.42
C ASP A 69 6.09 -1.34 14.82
N MET A 70 6.57 -2.58 14.81
CA MET A 70 5.76 -3.76 15.13
C MET A 70 5.21 -3.76 16.56
N SER A 71 5.75 -2.93 17.47
CA SER A 71 5.21 -2.80 18.83
C SER A 71 3.83 -2.13 18.87
N LYS A 72 3.47 -1.43 17.79
CA LYS A 72 2.18 -0.76 17.60
C LYS A 72 1.37 -1.34 16.43
N ALA A 73 1.80 -2.48 15.91
CA ALA A 73 1.11 -3.13 14.80
C ALA A 73 -0.29 -3.60 15.24
N GLU A 74 -1.28 -3.32 14.40
CA GLU A 74 -2.60 -3.91 14.49
C GLU A 74 -2.67 -5.11 13.56
N ILE A 75 -2.87 -6.29 14.14
CA ILE A 75 -2.96 -7.55 13.38
C ILE A 75 -4.36 -8.10 13.54
N SER A 76 -4.99 -8.40 12.43
CA SER A 76 -6.30 -9.05 12.38
C SER A 76 -6.33 -10.11 11.27
N GLU A 77 -7.33 -10.98 11.33
CA GLU A 77 -7.47 -12.08 10.39
C GLU A 77 -8.94 -12.34 10.11
N ASP A 78 -9.22 -12.71 8.87
CA ASP A 78 -10.53 -13.24 8.46
C ASP A 78 -10.38 -14.55 7.65
N ASP A 79 -11.45 -14.98 6.99
CA ASP A 79 -11.47 -16.24 6.24
C ASP A 79 -10.45 -16.26 5.09
N ILE A 80 -10.12 -15.09 4.53
CA ILE A 80 -9.34 -14.98 3.29
C ILE A 80 -7.99 -14.29 3.44
N SER A 81 -7.76 -13.57 4.52
CA SER A 81 -6.55 -12.75 4.67
C SER A 81 -6.07 -12.64 6.12
N THR A 82 -4.77 -12.46 6.27
CA THR A 82 -4.17 -11.84 7.47
C THR A 82 -3.83 -10.40 7.13
N TYR A 83 -4.24 -9.47 7.97
CA TYR A 83 -4.00 -8.03 7.84
C TYR A 83 -2.99 -7.58 8.89
N ILE A 84 -2.01 -6.76 8.47
CA ILE A 84 -1.03 -6.13 9.37
C ILE A 84 -1.00 -4.65 9.04
N ARG A 85 -1.60 -3.81 9.92
CA ARG A 85 -1.49 -2.35 9.81
C ARG A 85 -0.40 -1.84 10.73
N VAL A 86 0.56 -1.09 10.15
CA VAL A 86 1.75 -0.67 10.90
C VAL A 86 2.37 0.57 10.26
N SER A 87 2.90 1.49 11.09
CA SER A 87 3.65 2.66 10.61
C SER A 87 5.11 2.31 10.35
N HIS A 88 5.70 2.93 9.34
CA HIS A 88 7.13 2.83 9.10
C HIS A 88 7.92 3.49 10.25
N LYS A 89 9.09 2.93 10.64
CA LYS A 89 9.87 3.38 11.81
C LYS A 89 10.35 4.82 11.71
N THR A 90 10.80 5.24 10.54
CA THR A 90 11.42 6.55 10.32
C THR A 90 10.51 7.53 9.58
N ASN A 91 9.62 7.05 8.72
CA ASN A 91 8.63 7.87 8.03
C ASN A 91 7.25 7.65 8.64
N THR A 92 6.90 8.44 9.65
CA THR A 92 5.62 8.29 10.38
C THR A 92 4.39 8.69 9.57
N ASN A 93 4.55 9.36 8.43
CA ASN A 93 3.48 9.62 7.48
C ASN A 93 3.17 8.39 6.61
N CYS A 94 4.11 7.45 6.46
CA CYS A 94 3.94 6.21 5.74
C CYS A 94 3.36 5.13 6.65
N VAL A 95 2.13 4.71 6.37
CA VAL A 95 1.49 3.58 7.03
C VAL A 95 1.30 2.46 6.02
N PHE A 96 1.67 1.26 6.38
CA PHE A 96 1.40 0.06 5.61
C PHE A 96 0.17 -0.67 6.14
N LEU A 97 -0.66 -1.17 5.23
CA LEU A 97 -1.62 -2.23 5.46
C LEU A 97 -1.24 -3.40 4.54
N PHE A 98 -0.56 -4.37 5.10
CA PHE A 98 -0.26 -5.61 4.40
C PHE A 98 -1.48 -6.54 4.48
N CYS A 99 -1.98 -6.96 3.32
CA CYS A 99 -3.09 -7.89 3.16
C CYS A 99 -2.54 -9.18 2.56
N LEU A 100 -2.29 -10.18 3.39
CA LEU A 100 -1.69 -11.45 3.00
C LEU A 100 -2.81 -12.44 2.73
N LEU A 101 -3.21 -12.57 1.46
CA LEU A 101 -4.33 -13.42 1.08
C LEU A 101 -3.98 -14.91 1.20
N LYS A 102 -4.93 -15.70 1.68
CA LYS A 102 -4.87 -17.16 1.75
C LYS A 102 -5.34 -17.84 0.46
N VAL A 103 -6.10 -17.08 -0.34
CA VAL A 103 -6.66 -17.53 -1.63
C VAL A 103 -6.43 -16.45 -2.69
N ASN A 104 -6.13 -16.88 -3.90
CA ASN A 104 -5.92 -15.96 -5.01
C ASN A 104 -7.27 -15.34 -5.45
N LEU A 105 -7.31 -14.02 -5.48
CA LEU A 105 -8.47 -13.21 -5.88
C LEU A 105 -8.28 -12.54 -7.26
N TYR A 106 -7.44 -13.10 -8.12
CA TYR A 106 -7.28 -12.58 -9.47
C TYR A 106 -8.63 -12.50 -10.21
N CYS A 107 -8.93 -11.37 -10.82
CA CYS A 107 -10.19 -11.07 -11.48
C CYS A 107 -11.46 -11.26 -10.60
N LYS A 108 -11.32 -11.30 -9.28
CA LYS A 108 -12.46 -11.38 -8.37
C LYS A 108 -12.87 -10.00 -7.87
N PRO A 109 -14.18 -9.64 -7.92
CA PRO A 109 -14.64 -8.34 -7.45
C PRO A 109 -14.42 -8.14 -5.94
N GLU A 110 -14.37 -9.21 -5.17
CA GLU A 110 -14.12 -9.20 -3.74
C GLU A 110 -12.81 -8.50 -3.36
N LYS A 111 -11.79 -8.55 -4.22
CA LYS A 111 -10.52 -7.82 -4.00
C LYS A 111 -10.75 -6.32 -3.83
N GLN A 112 -11.77 -5.75 -4.47
CA GLN A 112 -12.07 -4.33 -4.37
C GLN A 112 -12.59 -3.93 -2.98
N GLU A 113 -13.19 -4.84 -2.24
CA GLU A 113 -13.67 -4.58 -0.88
C GLU A 113 -12.51 -4.26 0.09
N ILE A 114 -11.28 -4.72 -0.21
CA ILE A 114 -10.07 -4.40 0.56
C ILE A 114 -9.77 -2.89 0.52
N TYR A 115 -9.97 -2.25 -0.62
CA TYR A 115 -9.63 -0.83 -0.81
C TYR A 115 -10.78 0.12 -0.44
N LYS A 116 -12.01 -0.36 -0.46
CA LYS A 116 -13.23 0.45 -0.36
C LYS A 116 -13.29 1.37 0.87
N PRO A 117 -12.95 0.93 2.11
CA PRO A 117 -12.97 1.82 3.26
C PRO A 117 -11.99 2.99 3.13
N TYR A 118 -10.84 2.74 2.53
CA TYR A 118 -9.78 3.73 2.36
C TYR A 118 -10.04 4.68 1.19
N ARG A 119 -10.60 4.16 0.08
CA ARG A 119 -11.08 5.00 -1.04
C ARG A 119 -12.17 5.97 -0.63
N ALA A 120 -12.93 5.65 0.40
CA ALA A 120 -13.99 6.53 0.90
C ALA A 120 -13.46 7.78 1.63
N ILE A 121 -12.21 7.77 2.07
CA ILE A 121 -11.60 8.87 2.83
C ILE A 121 -10.42 9.52 2.11
N CYS A 122 -9.66 8.77 1.29
CA CYS A 122 -8.52 9.31 0.54
C CYS A 122 -8.98 10.19 -0.61
N GLU A 123 -8.27 11.29 -0.84
CA GLU A 123 -8.55 12.21 -1.94
C GLU A 123 -8.06 11.66 -3.28
N TYR A 124 -6.92 10.95 -3.25
CA TYR A 124 -6.29 10.38 -4.44
C TYR A 124 -5.82 8.94 -4.21
N GLU A 125 -5.73 8.19 -5.31
CA GLU A 125 -5.15 6.84 -5.33
C GLU A 125 -3.93 6.85 -6.25
N ALA A 126 -2.76 6.44 -5.72
CA ALA A 126 -1.55 6.19 -6.48
C ALA A 126 -1.36 4.68 -6.69
N ILE A 127 -0.91 4.28 -7.87
CA ILE A 127 -0.77 2.87 -8.24
C ILE A 127 0.70 2.56 -8.48
N CYS A 128 1.17 1.46 -7.88
CA CYS A 128 2.47 0.87 -8.13
C CYS A 128 2.37 -0.63 -7.86
N GLU A 129 2.64 -1.46 -8.85
CA GLU A 129 2.62 -2.91 -8.69
C GLU A 129 3.88 -3.40 -7.94
N GLY A 130 3.87 -4.65 -7.47
CA GLY A 130 4.93 -5.17 -6.58
C GLY A 130 6.27 -5.45 -7.25
N ASP A 131 6.37 -5.35 -8.59
CA ASP A 131 7.58 -5.45 -9.40
C ASP A 131 8.06 -4.09 -9.96
N ASP A 132 7.31 -3.02 -9.65
CA ASP A 132 7.69 -1.63 -9.93
C ASP A 132 8.17 -0.92 -8.65
N TYR A 133 8.93 0.17 -8.78
CA TYR A 133 9.34 0.98 -7.64
C TYR A 133 9.52 2.46 -7.98
N TRP A 134 9.35 3.30 -6.98
CA TRP A 134 9.56 4.75 -7.10
C TRP A 134 10.94 5.13 -6.59
N ILE A 135 11.61 5.99 -7.34
CA ILE A 135 12.96 6.48 -7.03
C ILE A 135 12.99 7.92 -6.52
N GLU A 136 11.88 8.68 -6.73
CA GLU A 136 11.80 10.10 -6.37
C GLU A 136 11.01 10.27 -5.05
N ALA A 137 11.69 10.80 -4.04
CA ALA A 137 11.13 10.92 -2.70
C ALA A 137 9.94 11.91 -2.60
N HIS A 138 9.87 12.89 -3.47
CA HIS A 138 8.81 13.91 -3.44
C HIS A 138 7.65 13.61 -4.42
N LYS A 139 7.63 12.43 -5.02
CA LYS A 139 6.61 12.08 -6.04
C LYS A 139 5.19 12.30 -5.54
N LEU A 140 4.83 11.76 -4.38
CA LEU A 140 3.46 11.88 -3.86
C LEU A 140 3.11 13.33 -3.53
N GLN A 141 4.02 14.08 -2.89
CA GLN A 141 3.80 15.49 -2.55
C GLN A 141 3.59 16.35 -3.80
N VAL A 142 4.49 16.24 -4.78
CA VAL A 142 4.43 17.03 -6.02
C VAL A 142 3.15 16.73 -6.81
N GLN A 143 2.76 15.47 -6.92
CA GLN A 143 1.55 15.09 -7.64
C GLN A 143 0.27 15.51 -6.91
N TYR A 144 0.25 15.40 -5.57
CA TYR A 144 -0.84 15.88 -4.75
C TYR A 144 -1.03 17.39 -4.91
N ASP A 145 0.03 18.17 -4.70
CA ASP A 145 0.01 19.64 -4.81
C ASP A 145 -0.42 20.12 -6.19
N TRP A 146 -0.03 19.36 -7.23
CA TRP A 146 -0.41 19.70 -8.59
C TRP A 146 -1.90 19.46 -8.83
N LEU A 147 -2.43 18.30 -8.44
CA LEU A 147 -3.85 17.97 -8.60
C LEU A 147 -4.74 18.85 -7.75
N ASP A 148 -4.34 19.21 -6.53
CA ASP A 148 -5.07 20.10 -5.64
C ASP A 148 -5.24 21.50 -6.26
N LYS A 149 -4.22 21.98 -6.98
CA LYS A 149 -4.25 23.28 -7.67
C LYS A 149 -4.94 23.27 -9.03
N HIS A 150 -5.21 22.10 -9.60
CA HIS A 150 -5.73 21.91 -10.95
C HIS A 150 -6.97 21.02 -10.93
N SER A 151 -8.06 21.49 -10.33
CA SER A 151 -9.28 20.71 -10.12
C SER A 151 -10.04 20.30 -11.41
N ASP A 152 -9.62 20.79 -12.56
CA ASP A 152 -10.09 20.37 -13.89
C ASP A 152 -9.43 19.06 -14.39
N TYR A 153 -8.41 18.56 -13.68
CA TYR A 153 -7.76 17.29 -13.97
C TYR A 153 -8.15 16.24 -12.92
N SER A 154 -8.44 15.03 -13.38
CA SER A 154 -8.77 13.89 -12.52
C SER A 154 -7.59 12.95 -12.27
N MET A 155 -6.48 13.11 -13.00
CA MET A 155 -5.28 12.27 -12.88
C MET A 155 -4.03 12.98 -13.38
N CYS A 156 -2.88 12.57 -12.86
CA CYS A 156 -1.57 12.91 -13.40
C CYS A 156 -0.68 11.65 -13.43
N PHE A 157 0.35 11.68 -14.23
CA PHE A 157 1.33 10.59 -14.34
C PHE A 157 2.74 11.17 -14.48
N HIS A 158 3.74 10.33 -14.28
CA HIS A 158 5.16 10.67 -14.42
C HIS A 158 5.83 9.75 -15.46
N ASN A 159 7.05 10.09 -15.84
CA ASN A 159 7.87 9.25 -16.70
C ASN A 159 8.27 7.96 -15.96
N ALA A 160 8.41 6.88 -16.70
CA ALA A 160 8.98 5.63 -16.24
C ALA A 160 10.29 5.35 -16.99
N TYR A 161 11.18 4.61 -16.34
CA TYR A 161 12.39 4.06 -16.95
C TYR A 161 12.23 2.54 -17.02
N GLU A 162 12.70 1.95 -18.15
CA GLU A 162 12.77 0.50 -18.34
C GLU A 162 14.16 -0.02 -17.94
#